data_308bdf8234c041c0514eaa7482206353
#
_entry.id   308bdf8234c041c0514eaa7482206353
#
_cell.length_a   1.000
_cell.length_b   1.000
_cell.length_c   1.000
_cell.angle_alpha   90.00
_cell.angle_beta   90.00
_cell.angle_gamma   90.00
#
_symmetry.space_group_name_H-M   'P 1'
#
loop_
_entity.id
_entity.type
_entity.pdbx_description
1 polymer ?
#
loop_
_entity_poly.entity_id
_entity_poly.type
_entity_poly.pdbx_seq_one_letter_code
_entity_poly.pdbx_strand_id
1 'polypeptide(L)'
;MAEIRPFVSIRPQRGKAAEIAALPYDVYNREEATKEVERHPQSFLSIDRAETQFPLSVDMYDDKVYERAHDTLWQWVENGTFLTEDKKCYYLYELTMNGRVQTGVAACASIDDYENGIIKKHENTRAEKEVDRIRHVDVCNAQTGPIFLAYRANEGIRRIVEKTKQGEPEYDFTSEDGVRHRVFVIREDADIAAIHEAFAGVDSIYIADGHHRAASAVKVGQKRRKEHPGYTGEEEFNYFLSVLFPDDELMIMDYNRVIRDLNGYSFKGLYREVEKRFDVEEITGAEDTRPKERGTFCMYMEEHWFSCHIRQEDRTPEDPVADLDVSILQNKLLEPVLGIRDPKTDGRIDFVGGIRGMDELVRRCEQDCAVAFAMYPTSIAELFAVADAGLLMPPKSTWFEPKLRSGLFIHEI
;
A
#
# COMPACT_ATOMS: atom_id res chain seq x y z
N MET A 1 -7.11 21.78 5.84
CA MET A 1 -5.79 21.70 6.51
C MET A 1 -5.76 20.37 7.22
N ALA A 2 -4.69 19.62 7.04
CA ALA A 2 -4.60 18.25 7.55
C ALA A 2 -4.28 18.22 9.05
N GLU A 3 -5.02 17.40 9.78
CA GLU A 3 -4.85 17.20 11.22
C GLU A 3 -4.12 15.88 11.47
N ILE A 4 -2.89 15.97 11.97
CA ILE A 4 -2.12 14.81 12.46
C ILE A 4 -1.69 15.03 13.91
N ARG A 5 -1.55 13.95 14.68
CA ARG A 5 -1.16 14.02 16.09
C ARG A 5 -0.02 13.09 16.43
N PRO A 6 0.84 13.47 17.38
CA PRO A 6 1.77 12.56 18.04
C PRO A 6 0.97 11.55 18.86
N PHE A 7 1.50 10.36 19.07
CA PHE A 7 0.85 9.29 19.80
C PHE A 7 1.79 8.56 20.75
N VAL A 8 1.23 7.90 21.74
CA VAL A 8 1.95 6.96 22.60
C VAL A 8 2.07 5.65 21.85
N SER A 9 3.22 5.38 21.24
CA SER A 9 3.42 4.14 20.50
C SER A 9 3.71 2.98 21.43
N ILE A 10 3.05 1.85 21.19
CA ILE A 10 3.49 0.54 21.62
C ILE A 10 4.43 0.04 20.52
N ARG A 11 5.65 -0.36 20.86
CA ARG A 11 6.69 -0.69 19.89
C ARG A 11 7.63 -1.79 20.39
N PRO A 12 8.35 -2.51 19.51
CA PRO A 12 9.28 -3.54 19.91
C PRO A 12 10.37 -3.04 20.86
N GLN A 13 10.82 -3.90 21.77
CA GLN A 13 12.08 -3.67 22.48
C GLN A 13 13.23 -3.52 21.45
N ARG A 14 14.18 -2.63 21.72
CA ARG A 14 15.22 -2.18 20.76
C ARG A 14 15.92 -3.32 20.00
N GLY A 15 16.23 -4.42 20.63
CA GLY A 15 16.90 -5.57 20.01
C GLY A 15 15.97 -6.53 19.26
N LYS A 16 14.64 -6.31 19.26
CA LYS A 16 13.65 -7.24 18.69
C LYS A 16 12.95 -6.75 17.43
N ALA A 17 13.19 -5.52 17.01
CA ALA A 17 12.47 -4.92 15.89
C ALA A 17 12.62 -5.73 14.58
N ALA A 18 13.80 -6.24 14.28
CA ALA A 18 14.06 -7.04 13.09
C ALA A 18 13.31 -8.39 13.07
N GLU A 19 13.12 -9.02 14.25
CA GLU A 19 12.44 -10.30 14.38
C GLU A 19 10.91 -10.14 14.33
N ILE A 20 10.42 -8.97 14.76
CA ILE A 20 8.99 -8.68 14.89
C ILE A 20 8.42 -8.09 13.62
N ALA A 21 9.16 -7.17 12.97
CA ALA A 21 8.67 -6.43 11.80
C ALA A 21 8.22 -7.35 10.67
N ALA A 22 6.94 -7.30 10.30
CA ALA A 22 6.34 -8.16 9.30
C ALA A 22 5.82 -7.37 8.09
N LEU A 23 5.80 -7.99 6.92
CA LEU A 23 5.05 -7.46 5.78
C LEU A 23 3.56 -7.34 6.11
N PRO A 24 2.81 -6.44 5.46
CA PRO A 24 1.38 -6.30 5.68
C PRO A 24 0.62 -7.62 5.50
N TYR A 25 -0.43 -7.78 6.27
CA TYR A 25 -1.24 -9.01 6.36
C TYR A 25 -1.76 -9.54 5.00
N ASP A 26 -1.95 -8.67 4.02
CA ASP A 26 -2.53 -8.96 2.71
C ASP A 26 -1.51 -9.34 1.63
N VAL A 27 -0.22 -9.35 1.98
CA VAL A 27 0.86 -9.83 1.11
C VAL A 27 0.86 -11.36 0.98
N TYR A 28 0.40 -12.06 2.02
CA TYR A 28 0.41 -13.52 2.11
C TYR A 28 -0.98 -14.13 1.95
N ASN A 29 -1.09 -15.26 1.27
CA ASN A 29 -2.22 -16.16 1.47
C ASN A 29 -2.06 -16.91 2.82
N ARG A 30 -3.07 -17.71 3.22
CA ARG A 30 -3.07 -18.38 4.52
C ARG A 30 -1.91 -19.38 4.69
N GLU A 31 -1.64 -20.17 3.65
CA GLU A 31 -0.57 -21.19 3.71
C GLU A 31 0.81 -20.53 3.78
N GLU A 32 1.03 -19.48 3.01
CA GLU A 32 2.27 -18.67 3.02
C GLU A 32 2.46 -18.03 4.39
N ALA A 33 1.41 -17.40 4.93
CA ALA A 33 1.44 -16.80 6.27
C ALA A 33 1.76 -17.82 7.36
N THR A 34 1.18 -19.02 7.29
CA THR A 34 1.45 -20.09 8.26
C THR A 34 2.92 -20.52 8.21
N LYS A 35 3.46 -20.75 7.01
CA LYS A 35 4.88 -21.10 6.83
C LYS A 35 5.82 -19.99 7.31
N GLU A 36 5.45 -18.74 7.10
CA GLU A 36 6.23 -17.58 7.54
C GLU A 36 6.27 -17.50 9.07
N VAL A 37 5.12 -17.68 9.75
CA VAL A 37 5.04 -17.70 11.22
C VAL A 37 5.75 -18.92 11.82
N GLU A 38 5.69 -20.09 11.17
CA GLU A 38 6.45 -21.26 11.60
C GLU A 38 7.97 -21.02 11.55
N ARG A 39 8.45 -20.30 10.49
CA ARG A 39 9.86 -19.95 10.31
C ARG A 39 10.30 -18.82 11.25
N HIS A 40 9.41 -17.87 11.51
CA HIS A 40 9.63 -16.69 12.35
C HIS A 40 8.55 -16.55 13.42
N PRO A 41 8.62 -17.32 14.54
CA PRO A 41 7.56 -17.34 15.56
C PRO A 41 7.33 -16.01 16.29
N GLN A 42 8.29 -15.09 16.25
CA GLN A 42 8.15 -13.74 16.80
C GLN A 42 7.68 -12.71 15.76
N SER A 43 7.41 -13.12 14.52
CA SER A 43 6.88 -12.24 13.50
C SER A 43 5.51 -11.67 13.93
N PHE A 44 5.33 -10.36 13.75
CA PHE A 44 4.06 -9.68 14.00
C PHE A 44 2.91 -10.24 13.14
N LEU A 45 3.25 -10.96 12.08
CA LEU A 45 2.27 -11.67 11.26
C LEU A 45 1.43 -12.66 12.09
N SER A 46 1.97 -13.20 13.19
CA SER A 46 1.22 -14.05 14.13
C SER A 46 0.07 -13.31 14.84
N ILE A 47 0.10 -11.97 14.86
CA ILE A 47 -0.97 -11.12 15.42
C ILE A 47 -1.88 -10.64 14.26
N ASP A 48 -1.33 -10.10 13.19
CA ASP A 48 -2.10 -9.60 12.05
C ASP A 48 -2.85 -10.71 11.29
N ARG A 49 -2.34 -11.96 11.34
CA ARG A 49 -2.87 -13.20 10.75
C ARG A 49 -2.93 -14.28 11.81
N ALA A 50 -3.68 -14.02 12.91
CA ALA A 50 -3.74 -14.89 14.08
C ALA A 50 -4.30 -16.29 13.78
N GLU A 51 -5.00 -16.49 12.66
CA GLU A 51 -5.43 -17.81 12.19
C GLU A 51 -4.25 -18.75 11.86
N THR A 52 -3.03 -18.22 11.69
CA THR A 52 -1.81 -19.03 11.54
C THR A 52 -1.47 -19.85 12.79
N GLN A 53 -2.00 -19.44 13.93
CA GLN A 53 -1.84 -20.16 15.21
C GLN A 53 -2.87 -21.29 15.40
N PHE A 54 -3.74 -21.55 14.40
CA PHE A 54 -4.79 -22.56 14.44
C PHE A 54 -4.67 -23.54 13.28
N PRO A 55 -5.19 -24.76 13.43
CA PRO A 55 -5.32 -25.70 12.31
C PRO A 55 -6.09 -25.09 11.14
N LEU A 56 -5.77 -25.51 9.92
CA LEU A 56 -6.42 -25.02 8.69
C LEU A 56 -7.94 -25.23 8.65
N SER A 57 -8.46 -26.16 9.45
CA SER A 57 -9.91 -26.41 9.59
C SER A 57 -10.67 -25.31 10.35
N VAL A 58 -9.97 -24.43 11.04
CA VAL A 58 -10.58 -23.27 11.73
C VAL A 58 -10.83 -22.18 10.71
N ASP A 59 -12.04 -21.62 10.72
CA ASP A 59 -12.36 -20.46 9.90
C ASP A 59 -11.47 -19.27 10.32
N MET A 60 -10.81 -18.62 9.36
CA MET A 60 -9.96 -17.46 9.61
C MET A 60 -10.74 -16.26 10.18
N TYR A 61 -12.05 -16.25 10.06
CA TYR A 61 -12.95 -15.19 10.55
C TYR A 61 -13.73 -15.60 11.82
N ASP A 62 -13.36 -16.71 12.46
CA ASP A 62 -13.92 -17.12 13.76
C ASP A 62 -13.52 -16.13 14.86
N ASP A 63 -14.41 -15.85 15.82
CA ASP A 63 -14.18 -14.90 16.93
C ASP A 63 -12.90 -15.22 17.72
N LYS A 64 -12.65 -16.52 17.97
CA LYS A 64 -11.43 -16.96 18.69
C LYS A 64 -10.12 -16.57 18.00
N VAL A 65 -10.14 -16.29 16.68
CA VAL A 65 -8.95 -15.85 15.94
C VAL A 65 -8.61 -14.39 16.33
N TYR A 66 -9.63 -13.54 16.43
CA TYR A 66 -9.45 -12.16 16.87
C TYR A 66 -9.10 -12.06 18.35
N GLU A 67 -9.72 -12.90 19.19
CA GLU A 67 -9.35 -13.03 20.60
C GLU A 67 -7.87 -13.45 20.75
N ARG A 68 -7.41 -14.40 19.92
CA ARG A 68 -5.99 -14.79 19.89
C ARG A 68 -5.06 -13.67 19.46
N ALA A 69 -5.46 -12.84 18.49
CA ALA A 69 -4.69 -11.65 18.09
C ALA A 69 -4.55 -10.69 19.27
N HIS A 70 -5.65 -10.39 19.96
CA HIS A 70 -5.68 -9.57 21.17
C HIS A 70 -4.75 -10.15 22.24
N ASP A 71 -4.96 -11.39 22.64
CA ASP A 71 -4.21 -12.03 23.73
C ASP A 71 -2.70 -12.07 23.44
N THR A 72 -2.32 -12.36 22.19
CA THR A 72 -0.91 -12.38 21.78
C THR A 72 -0.31 -10.98 21.84
N LEU A 73 -1.01 -9.95 21.35
CA LEU A 73 -0.55 -8.56 21.37
C LEU A 73 -0.29 -8.11 22.83
N TRP A 74 -1.30 -8.26 23.68
CA TRP A 74 -1.20 -7.75 25.06
C TRP A 74 -0.26 -8.59 25.92
N GLN A 75 -0.14 -9.90 25.66
CA GLN A 75 0.90 -10.72 26.28
C GLN A 75 2.31 -10.23 25.92
N TRP A 76 2.54 -9.75 24.70
CA TRP A 76 3.84 -9.21 24.29
C TRP A 76 4.12 -7.85 24.95
N VAL A 77 3.10 -7.08 25.27
CA VAL A 77 3.25 -5.85 26.11
C VAL A 77 3.58 -6.23 27.56
N GLU A 78 2.83 -7.16 28.16
CA GLU A 78 3.02 -7.57 29.55
C GLU A 78 4.39 -8.21 29.82
N ASN A 79 4.91 -8.99 28.88
CA ASN A 79 6.20 -9.67 29.02
C ASN A 79 7.40 -8.82 28.58
N GLY A 80 7.18 -7.58 28.17
CA GLY A 80 8.23 -6.62 27.78
C GLY A 80 8.82 -6.86 26.38
N THR A 81 8.21 -7.69 25.54
CA THR A 81 8.56 -7.80 24.13
C THR A 81 8.24 -6.49 23.40
N PHE A 82 7.09 -5.88 23.72
CA PHE A 82 6.76 -4.51 23.39
C PHE A 82 6.93 -3.59 24.58
N LEU A 83 7.30 -2.37 24.28
CA LEU A 83 7.40 -1.25 25.24
C LEU A 83 6.35 -0.20 24.89
N THR A 84 5.71 0.36 25.89
CA THR A 84 4.84 1.53 25.70
C THR A 84 5.65 2.80 25.97
N GLU A 85 5.60 3.76 25.08
CA GLU A 85 6.24 5.06 25.25
C GLU A 85 5.67 5.81 26.45
N ASP A 86 6.49 6.64 27.08
CA ASP A 86 6.13 7.42 28.26
C ASP A 86 5.39 8.72 27.92
N LYS A 87 5.46 9.17 26.67
CA LYS A 87 4.75 10.34 26.15
C LYS A 87 4.40 10.23 24.67
N LYS A 88 3.51 11.10 24.20
CA LYS A 88 3.17 11.23 22.80
C LYS A 88 4.35 11.77 21.99
N CYS A 89 4.76 11.04 20.94
CA CYS A 89 5.85 11.39 20.04
C CYS A 89 5.41 11.27 18.58
N TYR A 90 6.11 11.94 17.68
CA TYR A 90 6.18 11.56 16.29
C TYR A 90 7.39 10.65 16.06
N TYR A 91 7.37 9.90 14.96
CA TYR A 91 8.51 9.07 14.60
C TYR A 91 8.86 9.32 13.13
N LEU A 92 10.13 9.14 12.78
CA LEU A 92 10.51 9.02 11.38
C LEU A 92 10.67 7.54 11.05
N TYR A 93 10.08 7.13 9.97
CA TYR A 93 10.28 5.80 9.42
C TYR A 93 10.92 5.91 8.05
N GLU A 94 12.21 5.56 8.00
CA GLU A 94 13.00 5.60 6.79
C GLU A 94 13.19 4.19 6.24
N LEU A 95 12.94 4.04 4.94
CA LEU A 95 13.14 2.79 4.21
C LEU A 95 14.14 3.03 3.07
N THR A 96 15.10 2.11 2.93
CA THR A 96 16.05 2.12 1.81
C THR A 96 15.92 0.83 1.03
N MET A 97 15.60 0.93 -0.27
CA MET A 97 15.50 -0.18 -1.20
C MET A 97 16.27 0.15 -2.48
N ASN A 98 17.21 -0.72 -2.88
CA ASN A 98 18.04 -0.54 -4.10
C ASN A 98 18.74 0.83 -4.17
N GLY A 99 19.22 1.33 -3.02
CA GLY A 99 19.90 2.63 -2.91
C GLY A 99 18.97 3.85 -2.86
N ARG A 100 17.66 3.68 -3.06
CA ARG A 100 16.67 4.74 -2.92
C ARG A 100 16.18 4.82 -1.48
N VAL A 101 16.17 6.03 -0.93
CA VAL A 101 15.70 6.33 0.43
C VAL A 101 14.37 7.06 0.36
N GLN A 102 13.43 6.67 1.21
CA GLN A 102 12.20 7.42 1.49
C GLN A 102 11.98 7.52 2.98
N THR A 103 11.61 8.69 3.48
CA THR A 103 11.43 8.96 4.91
C THR A 103 10.04 9.53 5.17
N GLY A 104 9.24 8.84 5.96
CA GLY A 104 7.91 9.27 6.35
C GLY A 104 7.83 9.65 7.83
N VAL A 105 6.87 10.51 8.15
CA VAL A 105 6.50 10.85 9.54
C VAL A 105 5.41 9.88 9.99
N ALA A 106 5.71 9.05 11.01
CA ALA A 106 4.70 8.22 11.66
C ALA A 106 3.93 9.07 12.69
N ALA A 107 2.62 9.09 12.51
CA ALA A 107 1.67 9.92 13.24
C ALA A 107 0.26 9.29 13.21
N CYS A 108 -0.65 9.84 14.02
CA CYS A 108 -2.05 9.51 13.93
C CYS A 108 -2.82 10.60 13.16
N ALA A 109 -3.48 10.23 12.05
CA ALA A 109 -4.25 11.11 11.20
C ALA A 109 -5.74 11.10 11.57
N SER A 110 -6.43 12.23 11.43
CA SER A 110 -7.82 12.41 11.84
C SER A 110 -8.80 11.59 11.00
N ILE A 111 -9.75 10.89 11.65
CA ILE A 111 -10.86 10.24 10.94
C ILE A 111 -11.82 11.27 10.32
N ASP A 112 -11.93 12.46 10.89
CA ASP A 112 -12.75 13.54 10.35
C ASP A 112 -12.17 14.07 9.02
N ASP A 113 -10.84 14.13 8.90
CA ASP A 113 -10.18 14.50 7.64
C ASP A 113 -10.43 13.49 6.53
N TYR A 114 -10.56 12.21 6.87
CA TYR A 114 -10.97 11.18 5.92
C TYR A 114 -12.43 11.38 5.46
N GLU A 115 -13.34 11.69 6.38
CA GLU A 115 -14.76 11.91 6.09
C GLU A 115 -15.00 13.21 5.30
N ASN A 116 -14.22 14.26 5.61
CA ASN A 116 -14.33 15.57 4.97
C ASN A 116 -13.53 15.66 3.64
N GLY A 117 -12.84 14.59 3.24
CA GLY A 117 -12.10 14.55 1.97
C GLY A 117 -10.80 15.36 1.97
N ILE A 118 -10.25 15.70 3.14
CA ILE A 118 -8.90 16.22 3.30
C ILE A 118 -7.90 15.07 3.07
N ILE A 119 -8.21 13.87 3.62
CA ILE A 119 -7.52 12.64 3.28
C ILE A 119 -8.23 11.99 2.09
N LYS A 120 -7.63 12.10 0.92
CA LYS A 120 -8.19 11.68 -0.36
C LYS A 120 -7.87 10.24 -0.67
N LYS A 121 -8.82 9.55 -1.28
CA LYS A 121 -8.69 8.16 -1.73
C LYS A 121 -8.75 8.08 -3.25
N HIS A 122 -8.10 7.08 -3.80
CA HIS A 122 -8.12 6.78 -5.23
C HIS A 122 -8.58 5.36 -5.56
N GLU A 123 -8.93 4.56 -4.54
CA GLU A 123 -9.42 3.19 -4.71
C GLU A 123 -10.61 2.91 -3.79
N ASN A 124 -11.56 2.09 -4.27
CA ASN A 124 -12.67 1.58 -3.46
C ASN A 124 -12.23 0.37 -2.63
N THR A 125 -12.77 0.29 -1.44
CA THR A 125 -12.59 -0.86 -0.55
C THR A 125 -13.60 -1.96 -0.84
N ARG A 126 -13.26 -3.20 -0.43
CA ARG A 126 -14.15 -4.37 -0.49
C ARG A 126 -14.76 -4.60 0.89
N ALA A 127 -16.09 -4.72 0.94
CA ALA A 127 -16.83 -4.86 2.20
C ALA A 127 -16.35 -6.03 3.07
N GLU A 128 -16.04 -7.19 2.48
CA GLU A 128 -15.56 -8.38 3.20
C GLU A 128 -14.24 -8.12 3.93
N LYS A 129 -13.27 -7.48 3.25
CA LYS A 129 -11.97 -7.14 3.85
C LYS A 129 -12.09 -6.04 4.91
N GLU A 130 -13.04 -5.12 4.74
CA GLU A 130 -13.30 -4.10 5.77
C GLU A 130 -13.86 -4.75 7.05
N VAL A 131 -14.82 -5.65 6.94
CA VAL A 131 -15.42 -6.34 8.11
C VAL A 131 -14.32 -7.06 8.91
N ASP A 132 -13.42 -7.77 8.24
CA ASP A 132 -12.29 -8.43 8.87
C ASP A 132 -11.41 -7.45 9.67
N ARG A 133 -10.99 -6.37 9.02
CA ARG A 133 -10.11 -5.39 9.67
C ARG A 133 -10.80 -4.58 10.76
N ILE A 134 -12.11 -4.27 10.62
CA ILE A 134 -12.91 -3.65 11.69
C ILE A 134 -12.88 -4.54 12.93
N ARG A 135 -13.16 -5.85 12.77
CA ARG A 135 -13.16 -6.79 13.90
C ARG A 135 -11.78 -6.89 14.55
N HIS A 136 -10.73 -6.98 13.74
CA HIS A 136 -9.36 -7.06 14.23
C HIS A 136 -8.99 -5.82 15.08
N VAL A 137 -9.20 -4.61 14.56
CA VAL A 137 -8.90 -3.35 15.29
C VAL A 137 -9.75 -3.23 16.54
N ASP A 138 -11.05 -3.54 16.44
CA ASP A 138 -12.00 -3.40 17.56
C ASP A 138 -11.70 -4.37 18.70
N VAL A 139 -11.39 -5.63 18.41
CA VAL A 139 -11.06 -6.65 19.41
C VAL A 139 -9.66 -6.44 20.00
N CYS A 140 -8.67 -6.12 19.17
CA CYS A 140 -7.33 -5.81 19.66
C CYS A 140 -7.27 -4.50 20.47
N ASN A 141 -8.29 -3.64 20.36
CA ASN A 141 -8.29 -2.27 20.89
C ASN A 141 -7.06 -1.47 20.43
N ALA A 142 -6.55 -1.77 19.25
CA ALA A 142 -5.32 -1.19 18.71
C ALA A 142 -5.27 -1.27 17.19
N GLN A 143 -4.59 -0.30 16.60
CA GLN A 143 -4.24 -0.28 15.19
C GLN A 143 -2.81 -0.80 15.04
N THR A 144 -2.66 -1.92 14.34
CA THR A 144 -1.45 -2.76 14.32
C THR A 144 -0.57 -2.57 13.09
N GLY A 145 -1.11 -1.98 12.02
CA GLY A 145 -0.40 -1.73 10.77
C GLY A 145 -0.62 -0.31 10.27
N PRO A 146 0.45 0.47 10.05
CA PRO A 146 0.33 1.85 9.63
C PRO A 146 -0.28 1.96 8.23
N ILE A 147 -1.08 3.01 8.02
CA ILE A 147 -1.61 3.38 6.72
C ILE A 147 -0.56 4.22 6.01
N PHE A 148 -0.31 3.91 4.74
CA PHE A 148 0.65 4.62 3.92
C PHE A 148 -0.02 5.84 3.30
N LEU A 149 0.34 7.03 3.77
CA LEU A 149 -0.16 8.30 3.29
C LEU A 149 0.92 9.06 2.52
N ALA A 150 0.50 9.91 1.59
CA ALA A 150 1.36 10.80 0.84
C ALA A 150 0.88 12.25 0.99
N TYR A 151 1.80 13.20 0.93
CA TYR A 151 1.50 14.64 0.90
C TYR A 151 2.44 15.35 -0.08
N ARG A 152 2.02 16.51 -0.60
CA ARG A 152 2.91 17.34 -1.42
C ARG A 152 4.04 17.88 -0.57
N ALA A 153 5.28 17.69 -1.03
CA ALA A 153 6.50 18.03 -0.30
C ALA A 153 6.44 19.42 0.33
N ASN A 154 6.88 19.51 1.58
CA ASN A 154 6.87 20.72 2.40
C ASN A 154 8.23 20.94 3.05
N GLU A 155 8.85 22.09 2.77
CA GLU A 155 10.20 22.43 3.26
C GLU A 155 10.27 22.58 4.79
N GLY A 156 9.17 22.95 5.44
CA GLY A 156 9.10 23.02 6.92
C GLY A 156 9.25 21.63 7.53
N ILE A 157 8.49 20.66 7.01
CA ILE A 157 8.56 19.26 7.43
C ILE A 157 9.94 18.69 7.12
N ARG A 158 10.46 18.87 5.90
CA ARG A 158 11.77 18.38 5.46
C ARG A 158 12.90 18.81 6.39
N ARG A 159 12.95 20.07 6.81
CA ARG A 159 13.99 20.56 7.73
C ARG A 159 13.99 19.83 9.08
N ILE A 160 12.82 19.51 9.61
CA ILE A 160 12.72 18.79 10.87
C ILE A 160 13.13 17.33 10.69
N VAL A 161 12.70 16.71 9.59
CA VAL A 161 13.11 15.35 9.21
C VAL A 161 14.63 15.25 9.11
N GLU A 162 15.28 16.12 8.35
CA GLU A 162 16.74 16.10 8.18
C GLU A 162 17.49 16.38 9.47
N LYS A 163 16.99 17.28 10.32
CA LYS A 163 17.54 17.52 11.66
C LYS A 163 17.48 16.23 12.52
N THR A 164 16.34 15.57 12.54
CA THR A 164 16.11 14.37 13.36
C THR A 164 16.98 13.19 12.89
N LYS A 165 17.18 13.03 11.60
CA LYS A 165 18.02 11.96 11.02
C LYS A 165 19.51 12.08 11.35
N GLN A 166 19.98 13.21 11.85
CA GLN A 166 21.36 13.37 12.35
C GLN A 166 21.59 12.69 13.71
N GLY A 167 20.50 12.32 14.41
CA GLY A 167 20.57 11.58 15.66
C GLY A 167 20.74 10.07 15.48
N GLU A 168 20.86 9.37 16.62
CA GLU A 168 20.90 7.90 16.62
C GLU A 168 19.50 7.33 16.34
N PRO A 169 19.36 6.37 15.43
CA PRO A 169 18.10 5.70 15.21
C PRO A 169 17.72 4.80 16.39
N GLU A 170 16.44 4.73 16.67
CA GLU A 170 15.89 3.76 17.65
C GLU A 170 16.00 2.33 17.10
N TYR A 171 15.71 2.16 15.81
CA TYR A 171 15.92 0.90 15.08
C TYR A 171 16.74 1.15 13.81
N ASP A 172 17.62 0.22 13.49
CA ASP A 172 18.36 0.15 12.24
C ASP A 172 18.64 -1.32 11.90
N PHE A 173 17.89 -1.85 10.93
CA PHE A 173 18.03 -3.24 10.51
C PHE A 173 17.70 -3.41 9.03
N THR A 174 18.16 -4.50 8.44
CA THR A 174 17.82 -4.88 7.06
C THR A 174 17.01 -6.18 7.11
N SER A 175 15.83 -6.16 6.50
CA SER A 175 14.98 -7.34 6.36
C SER A 175 15.46 -8.29 5.25
N GLU A 176 14.93 -9.53 5.22
CA GLU A 176 15.38 -10.57 4.27
C GLU A 176 15.21 -10.19 2.79
N ASP A 177 14.24 -9.32 2.48
CA ASP A 177 14.01 -8.77 1.14
C ASP A 177 14.99 -7.64 0.76
N GLY A 178 16.01 -7.38 1.61
CA GLY A 178 17.06 -6.40 1.36
C GLY A 178 16.66 -4.95 1.65
N VAL A 179 15.47 -4.70 2.18
CA VAL A 179 15.04 -3.36 2.58
C VAL A 179 15.63 -3.01 3.94
N ARG A 180 16.35 -1.89 4.02
CA ARG A 180 16.81 -1.33 5.30
C ARG A 180 15.74 -0.46 5.91
N HIS A 181 15.49 -0.65 7.20
CA HIS A 181 14.52 0.07 8.00
C HIS A 181 15.23 0.82 9.11
N ARG A 182 15.02 2.15 9.17
CA ARG A 182 15.45 2.97 10.28
C ARG A 182 14.28 3.70 10.89
N VAL A 183 14.24 3.78 12.22
CA VAL A 183 13.23 4.53 12.96
C VAL A 183 13.93 5.54 13.86
N PHE A 184 13.46 6.77 13.85
CA PHE A 184 13.92 7.83 14.76
C PHE A 184 12.73 8.36 15.55
N VAL A 185 12.96 8.84 16.77
CA VAL A 185 11.93 9.39 17.64
C VAL A 185 12.02 10.91 17.68
N ILE A 186 10.95 11.62 17.39
CA ILE A 186 10.81 13.06 17.57
C ILE A 186 10.15 13.30 18.93
N ARG A 187 10.96 13.58 19.92
CA ARG A 187 10.56 13.62 21.35
C ARG A 187 10.55 15.04 21.94
N GLU A 188 11.30 15.97 21.34
CA GLU A 188 11.38 17.34 21.80
C GLU A 188 10.09 18.10 21.52
N ASP A 189 9.52 18.75 22.54
CA ASP A 189 8.22 19.43 22.42
C ASP A 189 8.21 20.51 21.35
N ALA A 190 9.34 21.21 21.15
CA ALA A 190 9.47 22.20 20.09
C ALA A 190 9.40 21.58 18.68
N ASP A 191 9.99 20.40 18.46
CA ASP A 191 9.95 19.70 17.18
C ASP A 191 8.57 19.06 16.96
N ILE A 192 7.94 18.55 18.01
CA ILE A 192 6.55 18.06 17.98
C ILE A 192 5.60 19.18 17.54
N ALA A 193 5.70 20.35 18.19
CA ALA A 193 4.87 21.51 17.84
C ALA A 193 5.13 21.98 16.40
N ALA A 194 6.39 22.00 15.96
CA ALA A 194 6.77 22.43 14.62
C ALA A 194 6.27 21.46 13.52
N ILE A 195 6.29 20.15 13.76
CA ILE A 195 5.70 19.15 12.82
C ILE A 195 4.18 19.36 12.73
N HIS A 196 3.51 19.49 13.86
CA HIS A 196 2.07 19.71 13.88
C HIS A 196 1.68 21.00 13.11
N GLU A 197 2.36 22.11 13.36
CA GLU A 197 2.14 23.37 12.66
C GLU A 197 2.43 23.25 11.16
N ALA A 198 3.50 22.57 10.77
CA ALA A 198 3.84 22.38 9.35
C ALA A 198 2.79 21.56 8.61
N PHE A 199 2.23 20.50 9.21
CA PHE A 199 1.14 19.71 8.64
C PHE A 199 -0.19 20.46 8.61
N ALA A 200 -0.44 21.36 9.56
CA ALA A 200 -1.60 22.26 9.50
C ALA A 200 -1.58 23.18 8.25
N GLY A 201 -0.42 23.37 7.61
CA GLY A 201 -0.27 24.04 6.32
C GLY A 201 -0.46 23.14 5.09
N VAL A 202 -0.70 21.83 5.27
CA VAL A 202 -0.92 20.87 4.17
C VAL A 202 -2.42 20.81 3.87
N ASP A 203 -2.80 21.13 2.62
CA ASP A 203 -4.21 21.22 2.23
C ASP A 203 -4.86 19.84 2.06
N SER A 204 -4.12 18.85 1.59
CA SER A 204 -4.62 17.52 1.33
C SER A 204 -3.56 16.44 1.56
N ILE A 205 -3.99 15.32 2.07
CA ILE A 205 -3.24 14.08 2.21
C ILE A 205 -3.87 13.02 1.31
N TYR A 206 -3.09 12.07 0.83
CA TYR A 206 -3.53 11.05 -0.12
C TYR A 206 -3.21 9.66 0.43
N ILE A 207 -4.16 8.74 0.36
CA ILE A 207 -3.89 7.35 0.72
C ILE A 207 -3.09 6.73 -0.42
N ALA A 208 -1.84 6.36 -0.17
CA ALA A 208 -0.99 5.65 -1.12
C ALA A 208 -1.26 4.13 -1.08
N ASP A 209 -1.28 3.56 0.13
CA ASP A 209 -1.61 2.14 0.35
C ASP A 209 -2.35 1.96 1.68
N GLY A 210 -3.16 0.90 1.79
CA GLY A 210 -3.92 0.59 3.00
C GLY A 210 -5.33 1.19 3.05
N HIS A 211 -6.02 1.36 1.91
CA HIS A 211 -7.39 1.86 1.85
C HIS A 211 -8.36 1.08 2.76
N HIS A 212 -8.24 -0.25 2.85
CA HIS A 212 -9.06 -1.08 3.75
C HIS A 212 -8.75 -0.80 5.21
N ARG A 213 -7.48 -0.59 5.58
CA ARG A 213 -7.06 -0.22 6.94
C ARG A 213 -7.62 1.14 7.33
N ALA A 214 -7.52 2.12 6.44
CA ALA A 214 -8.07 3.46 6.68
C ALA A 214 -9.59 3.42 6.88
N ALA A 215 -10.34 2.81 5.95
CA ALA A 215 -11.79 2.69 6.06
C ALA A 215 -12.23 1.95 7.33
N SER A 216 -11.50 0.90 7.72
CA SER A 216 -11.80 0.13 8.95
C SER A 216 -11.54 0.95 10.20
N ALA A 217 -10.43 1.67 10.28
CA ALA A 217 -10.10 2.54 11.42
C ALA A 217 -11.14 3.64 11.60
N VAL A 218 -11.58 4.28 10.50
CA VAL A 218 -12.66 5.28 10.52
C VAL A 218 -13.96 4.69 11.06
N LYS A 219 -14.35 3.49 10.59
CA LYS A 219 -15.59 2.83 11.06
C LYS A 219 -15.53 2.43 12.53
N VAL A 220 -14.37 1.99 13.01
CA VAL A 220 -14.17 1.71 14.45
C VAL A 220 -14.27 3.00 15.24
N GLY A 221 -13.60 4.09 14.82
CA GLY A 221 -13.72 5.39 15.48
C GLY A 221 -15.16 5.88 15.54
N GLN A 222 -15.92 5.78 14.45
CA GLN A 222 -17.35 6.12 14.41
C GLN A 222 -18.19 5.24 15.36
N LYS A 223 -17.86 3.94 15.47
CA LYS A 223 -18.50 3.05 16.43
C LYS A 223 -18.23 3.50 17.86
N ARG A 224 -16.96 3.77 18.21
CA ARG A 224 -16.56 4.25 19.56
C ARG A 224 -17.22 5.59 19.90
N ARG A 225 -17.34 6.53 18.94
CA ARG A 225 -18.09 7.79 19.14
C ARG A 225 -19.54 7.55 19.53
N LYS A 226 -20.21 6.56 18.94
CA LYS A 226 -21.59 6.19 19.29
C LYS A 226 -21.69 5.53 20.66
N GLU A 227 -20.70 4.73 21.05
CA GLU A 227 -20.61 4.09 22.36
C GLU A 227 -20.26 5.09 23.46
N HIS A 228 -19.56 6.18 23.12
CA HIS A 228 -19.13 7.24 24.01
C HIS A 228 -19.67 8.61 23.57
N PRO A 229 -20.99 8.89 23.70
CA PRO A 229 -21.62 10.09 23.16
C PRO A 229 -21.13 11.40 23.78
N GLY A 230 -20.33 11.33 24.83
CA GLY A 230 -19.68 12.49 25.48
C GLY A 230 -18.21 12.69 25.00
N TYR A 231 -17.78 12.08 23.93
CA TYR A 231 -16.43 12.24 23.41
C TYR A 231 -16.12 13.72 23.09
N THR A 232 -14.86 14.11 23.27
CA THR A 232 -14.40 15.49 23.12
C THR A 232 -13.71 15.75 21.79
N GLY A 233 -13.31 14.68 21.07
CA GLY A 233 -12.46 14.73 19.90
C GLY A 233 -10.98 14.50 20.19
N GLU A 234 -10.60 14.43 21.47
CA GLU A 234 -9.22 14.20 21.90
C GLU A 234 -8.87 12.73 22.11
N GLU A 235 -9.88 11.85 22.10
CA GLU A 235 -9.72 10.41 22.32
C GLU A 235 -9.00 9.76 21.14
N GLU A 236 -8.17 8.73 21.41
CA GLU A 236 -7.30 8.07 20.42
C GLU A 236 -8.10 7.42 19.27
N PHE A 237 -9.31 6.94 19.50
CA PHE A 237 -10.17 6.40 18.45
C PHE A 237 -10.63 7.42 17.39
N ASN A 238 -10.38 8.72 17.59
CA ASN A 238 -10.62 9.76 16.58
C ASN A 238 -9.48 9.87 15.55
N TYR A 239 -8.43 9.08 15.70
CA TYR A 239 -7.23 9.13 14.88
C TYR A 239 -6.80 7.73 14.44
N PHE A 240 -6.12 7.65 13.32
CA PHE A 240 -5.60 6.37 12.83
C PHE A 240 -4.10 6.43 12.50
N LEU A 241 -3.43 5.33 12.87
CA LEU A 241 -1.98 5.16 12.69
C LEU A 241 -1.58 5.23 11.21
N SER A 242 -0.65 6.12 10.91
CA SER A 242 -0.20 6.38 9.55
C SER A 242 1.30 6.65 9.49
N VAL A 243 1.89 6.46 8.31
CA VAL A 243 3.18 7.01 7.95
C VAL A 243 2.99 7.87 6.71
N LEU A 244 3.35 9.15 6.82
CA LEU A 244 3.13 10.18 5.81
C LEU A 244 4.44 10.51 5.11
N PHE A 245 4.50 10.31 3.78
CA PHE A 245 5.68 10.56 2.96
C PHE A 245 5.48 11.75 2.03
N PRO A 246 6.52 12.55 1.77
CA PRO A 246 6.48 13.55 0.71
C PRO A 246 6.42 12.86 -0.67
N ASP A 247 5.70 13.45 -1.61
CA ASP A 247 5.46 12.89 -2.94
C ASP A 247 6.74 12.70 -3.77
N ASP A 248 7.72 13.54 -3.58
CA ASP A 248 9.00 13.51 -4.30
C ASP A 248 9.97 12.40 -3.83
N GLU A 249 9.68 11.73 -2.71
CA GLU A 249 10.42 10.56 -2.25
C GLU A 249 9.73 9.24 -2.60
N LEU A 250 8.50 9.26 -3.09
CA LEU A 250 7.73 8.06 -3.37
C LEU A 250 8.06 7.45 -4.73
N MET A 251 7.96 6.13 -4.79
CA MET A 251 8.09 5.35 -6.01
C MET A 251 6.86 4.45 -6.16
N ILE A 252 6.19 4.59 -7.30
CA ILE A 252 5.17 3.65 -7.74
C ILE A 252 5.84 2.73 -8.77
N MET A 253 5.74 1.44 -8.57
CA MET A 253 6.16 0.43 -9.55
C MET A 253 5.02 0.10 -10.51
N ASP A 254 5.37 -0.50 -11.63
CA ASP A 254 4.43 -1.03 -12.60
C ASP A 254 3.50 -2.09 -11.96
N TYR A 255 2.25 -2.09 -12.39
CA TYR A 255 1.30 -3.14 -12.05
C TYR A 255 0.85 -3.79 -13.36
N ASN A 256 1.43 -4.93 -13.68
CA ASN A 256 1.30 -5.61 -14.94
C ASN A 256 0.04 -6.47 -14.99
N ARG A 257 -0.42 -6.81 -16.21
CA ARG A 257 -1.59 -7.65 -16.45
C ARG A 257 -1.18 -8.91 -17.19
N VAL A 258 -1.73 -10.05 -16.77
CA VAL A 258 -1.60 -11.33 -17.49
C VAL A 258 -2.98 -11.90 -17.75
N ILE A 259 -3.20 -12.41 -18.95
CA ILE A 259 -4.51 -12.86 -19.44
C ILE A 259 -4.41 -14.32 -19.84
N ARG A 260 -5.34 -15.15 -19.36
CA ARG A 260 -5.31 -16.61 -19.50
C ARG A 260 -5.62 -17.09 -20.90
N ASP A 261 -6.45 -16.36 -21.66
CA ASP A 261 -6.83 -16.75 -23.01
C ASP A 261 -6.96 -15.54 -23.94
N LEU A 262 -6.93 -15.75 -25.23
CA LEU A 262 -7.01 -14.72 -26.26
C LEU A 262 -8.46 -14.47 -26.74
N ASN A 263 -9.48 -14.85 -25.99
CA ASN A 263 -10.90 -14.69 -26.36
C ASN A 263 -11.22 -15.24 -27.75
N GLY A 264 -10.63 -16.38 -28.11
CA GLY A 264 -10.82 -17.05 -29.41
C GLY A 264 -9.98 -16.49 -30.56
N TYR A 265 -9.18 -15.45 -30.33
CA TYR A 265 -8.22 -15.00 -31.33
C TYR A 265 -7.01 -15.96 -31.41
N SER A 266 -6.45 -16.11 -32.60
CA SER A 266 -5.08 -16.59 -32.75
C SER A 266 -4.08 -15.48 -32.46
N PHE A 267 -2.79 -15.83 -32.28
CA PHE A 267 -1.70 -14.84 -32.15
C PHE A 267 -1.80 -13.74 -33.23
N LYS A 268 -1.81 -14.13 -34.51
CA LYS A 268 -1.91 -13.16 -35.62
C LYS A 268 -3.22 -12.37 -35.62
N GLY A 269 -4.28 -12.96 -35.11
CA GLY A 269 -5.58 -12.29 -34.97
C GLY A 269 -5.53 -11.20 -33.94
N LEU A 270 -5.02 -11.52 -32.74
CA LEU A 270 -4.86 -10.53 -31.66
C LEU A 270 -3.84 -9.45 -32.06
N TYR A 271 -2.69 -9.81 -32.60
CA TYR A 271 -1.68 -8.84 -33.05
C TYR A 271 -2.28 -7.79 -34.01
N ARG A 272 -3.09 -8.22 -35.00
CA ARG A 272 -3.79 -7.27 -35.91
C ARG A 272 -4.79 -6.37 -35.16
N GLU A 273 -5.47 -6.86 -34.15
CA GLU A 273 -6.37 -6.03 -33.34
C GLU A 273 -5.61 -5.01 -32.51
N VAL A 274 -4.40 -5.34 -32.05
CA VAL A 274 -3.51 -4.41 -31.35
C VAL A 274 -2.99 -3.33 -32.31
N GLU A 275 -2.49 -3.72 -33.51
CA GLU A 275 -2.02 -2.76 -34.54
C GLU A 275 -3.09 -1.76 -35.01
N LYS A 276 -4.37 -2.14 -34.98
CA LYS A 276 -5.45 -1.20 -35.29
C LYS A 276 -5.62 -0.08 -34.28
N ARG A 277 -5.17 -0.29 -33.06
CA ARG A 277 -5.43 0.57 -31.90
C ARG A 277 -4.19 1.27 -31.35
N PHE A 278 -3.02 0.71 -31.57
CA PHE A 278 -1.74 1.19 -31.08
C PHE A 278 -0.70 1.17 -32.19
N ASP A 279 0.33 1.97 -32.05
CA ASP A 279 1.50 1.85 -32.91
C ASP A 279 2.43 0.81 -32.30
N VAL A 280 2.74 -0.26 -33.06
CA VAL A 280 3.37 -1.49 -32.54
C VAL A 280 4.72 -1.70 -33.18
N GLU A 281 5.75 -1.98 -32.38
CA GLU A 281 7.08 -2.33 -32.82
C GLU A 281 7.54 -3.62 -32.13
N GLU A 282 8.10 -4.57 -32.86
CA GLU A 282 8.67 -5.78 -32.27
C GLU A 282 10.01 -5.45 -31.59
N ILE A 283 10.18 -5.86 -30.32
CA ILE A 283 11.42 -5.71 -29.58
C ILE A 283 12.30 -6.91 -29.92
N THR A 284 13.46 -6.67 -30.55
CA THR A 284 14.38 -7.71 -30.99
C THR A 284 15.72 -7.66 -30.26
N GLY A 285 16.33 -8.83 -29.99
CA GLY A 285 17.64 -8.93 -29.36
C GLY A 285 17.61 -8.81 -27.83
N ALA A 286 18.68 -8.32 -27.23
CA ALA A 286 18.85 -8.18 -25.77
C ALA A 286 18.38 -6.81 -25.24
N GLU A 287 17.41 -6.20 -25.91
CA GLU A 287 16.88 -4.90 -25.47
C GLU A 287 16.04 -5.05 -24.20
N ASP A 288 15.98 -3.97 -23.41
CA ASP A 288 15.11 -3.88 -22.24
C ASP A 288 13.64 -3.89 -22.68
N THR A 289 12.91 -4.91 -22.27
CA THR A 289 11.50 -5.13 -22.60
C THR A 289 10.53 -4.33 -21.72
N ARG A 290 11.04 -3.47 -20.83
CA ARG A 290 10.20 -2.58 -20.01
C ARG A 290 9.75 -1.36 -20.82
N PRO A 291 8.51 -0.89 -20.59
CA PRO A 291 8.08 0.41 -21.13
C PRO A 291 9.00 1.52 -20.64
N LYS A 292 9.43 2.42 -21.55
CA LYS A 292 10.43 3.46 -21.23
C LYS A 292 9.81 4.80 -20.85
N GLU A 293 8.56 5.03 -21.23
CA GLU A 293 7.86 6.31 -21.00
C GLU A 293 6.34 6.11 -20.88
N ARG A 294 5.69 7.10 -20.29
CA ARG A 294 4.22 7.18 -20.25
C ARG A 294 3.65 7.14 -21.66
N GLY A 295 2.58 6.40 -21.84
CA GLY A 295 1.96 6.19 -23.15
C GLY A 295 2.50 4.97 -23.88
N THR A 296 3.34 4.18 -23.19
CA THR A 296 3.88 2.94 -23.73
C THR A 296 3.57 1.78 -22.80
N PHE A 297 3.18 0.67 -23.35
CA PHE A 297 3.16 -0.61 -22.65
C PHE A 297 3.83 -1.68 -23.53
N CYS A 298 4.36 -2.74 -22.94
CA CYS A 298 4.93 -3.83 -23.71
C CYS A 298 4.05 -5.08 -23.61
N MET A 299 3.81 -5.73 -24.73
CA MET A 299 3.03 -6.95 -24.82
C MET A 299 3.94 -8.15 -25.07
N TYR A 300 3.76 -9.23 -24.27
CA TYR A 300 4.45 -10.50 -24.48
C TYR A 300 3.46 -11.59 -24.87
N MET A 301 3.74 -12.29 -25.97
CA MET A 301 2.91 -13.36 -26.49
C MET A 301 3.73 -14.26 -27.42
N GLU A 302 3.61 -15.61 -27.26
CA GLU A 302 4.32 -16.62 -28.08
C GLU A 302 5.84 -16.31 -28.23
N GLU A 303 6.54 -16.07 -27.12
CA GLU A 303 7.99 -15.79 -27.05
C GLU A 303 8.44 -14.46 -27.70
N HIS A 304 7.49 -13.59 -28.10
CA HIS A 304 7.77 -12.29 -28.70
C HIS A 304 7.38 -11.15 -27.77
N TRP A 305 8.21 -10.13 -27.71
CA TRP A 305 7.91 -8.87 -27.06
C TRP A 305 7.58 -7.80 -28.11
N PHE A 306 6.59 -6.99 -27.81
CA PHE A 306 6.17 -5.85 -28.65
C PHE A 306 6.06 -4.59 -27.79
N SER A 307 6.64 -3.48 -28.24
CA SER A 307 6.40 -2.15 -27.69
C SER A 307 5.13 -1.59 -28.36
N CYS A 308 4.16 -1.19 -27.56
CA CYS A 308 2.89 -0.65 -28.01
C CYS A 308 2.76 0.79 -27.53
N HIS A 309 2.62 1.73 -28.47
CA HIS A 309 2.52 3.15 -28.18
C HIS A 309 1.07 3.62 -28.29
N ILE A 310 0.59 4.32 -27.27
CA ILE A 310 -0.74 4.94 -27.26
C ILE A 310 -0.73 6.16 -28.19
N ARG A 311 -1.65 6.21 -29.12
CA ARG A 311 -1.75 7.31 -30.08
C ARG A 311 -2.20 8.59 -29.39
N GLN A 312 -1.73 9.73 -29.90
CA GLN A 312 -2.04 11.04 -29.34
C GLN A 312 -3.55 11.34 -29.33
N GLU A 313 -4.29 10.87 -30.33
CA GLU A 313 -5.73 11.02 -30.45
C GLU A 313 -6.52 10.22 -29.40
N ASP A 314 -5.88 9.26 -28.74
CA ASP A 314 -6.48 8.45 -27.68
C ASP A 314 -6.23 9.03 -26.27
N ARG A 315 -5.46 10.11 -26.20
CA ARG A 315 -5.22 10.84 -24.95
C ARG A 315 -6.37 11.77 -24.63
N THR A 316 -6.74 11.83 -23.34
CA THR A 316 -7.82 12.67 -22.80
C THR A 316 -7.32 13.44 -21.57
N PRO A 317 -6.38 14.41 -21.72
CA PRO A 317 -5.72 15.09 -20.58
C PRO A 317 -6.70 15.80 -19.63
N GLU A 318 -7.91 16.11 -20.09
CA GLU A 318 -8.99 16.71 -19.30
C GLU A 318 -9.70 15.70 -18.36
N ASP A 319 -9.55 14.40 -18.60
CA ASP A 319 -10.09 13.34 -17.73
C ASP A 319 -8.94 12.54 -17.12
N PRO A 320 -8.59 12.78 -15.85
CA PRO A 320 -7.43 12.17 -15.22
C PRO A 320 -7.54 10.65 -15.05
N VAL A 321 -8.74 10.06 -15.16
CA VAL A 321 -8.93 8.61 -15.12
C VAL A 321 -8.86 8.01 -16.52
N ALA A 322 -9.53 8.61 -17.50
CA ALA A 322 -9.53 8.12 -18.87
C ALA A 322 -8.12 8.20 -19.52
N ASP A 323 -7.30 9.19 -19.12
CA ASP A 323 -5.94 9.41 -19.62
C ASP A 323 -4.85 8.52 -18.98
N LEU A 324 -5.21 7.67 -18.01
CA LEU A 324 -4.28 6.67 -17.48
C LEU A 324 -3.98 5.60 -18.52
N ASP A 325 -2.72 5.22 -18.68
CA ASP A 325 -2.30 4.14 -19.61
C ASP A 325 -3.08 2.83 -19.35
N VAL A 326 -3.33 2.52 -18.07
CA VAL A 326 -4.13 1.36 -17.67
C VAL A 326 -5.60 1.45 -18.11
N SER A 327 -6.18 2.66 -18.12
CA SER A 327 -7.55 2.90 -18.59
C SER A 327 -7.63 2.80 -20.11
N ILE A 328 -6.65 3.33 -20.81
CA ILE A 328 -6.58 3.25 -22.28
C ILE A 328 -6.42 1.79 -22.72
N LEU A 329 -5.53 1.02 -22.07
CA LEU A 329 -5.41 -0.43 -22.34
C LEU A 329 -6.75 -1.15 -22.08
N GLN A 330 -7.42 -0.86 -20.96
CA GLN A 330 -8.71 -1.45 -20.64
C GLN A 330 -9.75 -1.14 -21.72
N ASN A 331 -9.93 0.13 -22.04
CA ASN A 331 -11.00 0.60 -22.91
C ASN A 331 -10.76 0.30 -24.40
N LYS A 332 -9.51 0.21 -24.83
CA LYS A 332 -9.15 -0.02 -26.23
C LYS A 332 -8.89 -1.49 -26.56
N LEU A 333 -8.46 -2.30 -25.59
CA LEU A 333 -8.04 -3.68 -25.88
C LEU A 333 -8.71 -4.71 -24.96
N LEU A 334 -8.60 -4.56 -23.63
CA LEU A 334 -9.05 -5.64 -22.73
C LEU A 334 -10.56 -5.85 -22.82
N GLU A 335 -11.36 -4.80 -22.83
CA GLU A 335 -12.81 -4.92 -22.94
C GLU A 335 -13.26 -5.25 -24.37
N PRO A 336 -12.96 -4.44 -25.41
CA PRO A 336 -13.56 -4.65 -26.74
C PRO A 336 -13.00 -5.85 -27.51
N VAL A 337 -11.77 -6.29 -27.22
CA VAL A 337 -11.12 -7.38 -27.95
C VAL A 337 -11.05 -8.64 -27.09
N LEU A 338 -10.52 -8.55 -25.89
CA LEU A 338 -10.37 -9.70 -24.99
C LEU A 338 -11.62 -9.99 -24.15
N GLY A 339 -12.64 -9.11 -24.21
CA GLY A 339 -13.93 -9.31 -23.55
C GLY A 339 -13.87 -9.17 -22.02
N ILE A 340 -12.80 -8.60 -21.47
CA ILE A 340 -12.61 -8.38 -20.02
C ILE A 340 -13.29 -7.07 -19.64
N ARG A 341 -14.55 -7.13 -19.23
CA ARG A 341 -15.36 -5.96 -18.89
C ARG A 341 -15.06 -5.40 -17.51
N ASP A 342 -14.94 -6.27 -16.53
CA ASP A 342 -14.61 -5.89 -15.14
C ASP A 342 -13.39 -6.67 -14.64
N PRO A 343 -12.20 -6.05 -14.65
CA PRO A 343 -10.97 -6.71 -14.23
C PRO A 343 -10.94 -7.07 -12.72
N LYS A 344 -11.92 -6.62 -11.91
CA LYS A 344 -12.03 -7.03 -10.50
C LYS A 344 -12.60 -8.43 -10.33
N THR A 345 -13.47 -8.83 -11.24
CA THR A 345 -14.29 -10.04 -11.11
C THR A 345 -14.03 -11.08 -12.22
N ASP A 346 -13.43 -10.68 -13.35
CA ASP A 346 -13.10 -11.60 -14.43
C ASP A 346 -11.90 -12.48 -14.05
N GLY A 347 -12.12 -13.79 -13.90
CA GLY A 347 -11.08 -14.75 -13.53
C GLY A 347 -10.04 -15.05 -14.63
N ARG A 348 -10.19 -14.47 -15.83
CA ARG A 348 -9.22 -14.62 -16.94
C ARG A 348 -8.07 -13.61 -16.85
N ILE A 349 -8.22 -12.54 -16.11
CA ILE A 349 -7.15 -11.56 -15.84
C ILE A 349 -6.56 -11.77 -14.46
N ASP A 350 -5.25 -11.64 -14.37
CA ASP A 350 -4.51 -11.56 -13.11
C ASP A 350 -3.48 -10.42 -13.17
N PHE A 351 -2.94 -10.05 -12.02
CA PHE A 351 -2.09 -8.88 -11.87
C PHE A 351 -0.74 -9.27 -11.26
N VAL A 352 0.34 -8.72 -11.83
CA VAL A 352 1.71 -8.97 -11.40
C VAL A 352 2.38 -7.64 -11.02
N GLY A 353 2.71 -7.47 -9.73
CA GLY A 353 3.44 -6.28 -9.27
C GLY A 353 4.85 -6.25 -9.83
N GLY A 354 5.33 -5.06 -10.20
CA GLY A 354 6.62 -4.84 -10.84
C GLY A 354 7.84 -5.34 -10.05
N ILE A 355 7.70 -5.50 -8.74
CA ILE A 355 8.74 -6.10 -7.88
C ILE A 355 9.13 -7.54 -8.32
N ARG A 356 8.23 -8.26 -8.99
CA ARG A 356 8.48 -9.62 -9.51
C ARG A 356 9.29 -9.64 -10.80
N GLY A 357 9.47 -8.48 -11.45
CA GLY A 357 10.24 -8.35 -12.69
C GLY A 357 9.53 -8.86 -13.95
N MET A 358 10.21 -8.67 -15.07
CA MET A 358 9.69 -9.06 -16.41
C MET A 358 9.68 -10.58 -16.61
N ASP A 359 10.61 -11.30 -15.99
CA ASP A 359 10.71 -12.76 -16.06
C ASP A 359 9.46 -13.46 -15.52
N GLU A 360 8.80 -12.86 -14.56
CA GLU A 360 7.53 -13.38 -14.04
C GLU A 360 6.41 -13.34 -15.09
N LEU A 361 6.38 -12.31 -15.94
CA LEU A 361 5.40 -12.22 -17.03
C LEU A 361 5.63 -13.33 -18.06
N VAL A 362 6.89 -13.57 -18.42
CA VAL A 362 7.28 -14.68 -19.31
C VAL A 362 6.86 -16.02 -18.69
N ARG A 363 7.26 -16.27 -17.45
CA ARG A 363 6.92 -17.50 -16.71
C ARG A 363 5.40 -17.74 -16.66
N ARG A 364 4.60 -16.70 -16.42
CA ARG A 364 3.14 -16.82 -16.40
C ARG A 364 2.58 -17.17 -17.78
N CYS A 365 3.12 -16.59 -18.86
CA CYS A 365 2.69 -16.95 -20.22
C CYS A 365 3.10 -18.36 -20.64
N GLU A 366 4.19 -18.90 -20.10
CA GLU A 366 4.60 -20.29 -20.30
C GLU A 366 3.73 -21.29 -19.51
N GLN A 367 3.13 -20.87 -18.40
CA GLN A 367 2.43 -21.78 -17.48
C GLN A 367 0.91 -21.73 -17.56
N ASP A 368 0.31 -20.54 -17.45
CA ASP A 368 -1.12 -20.40 -17.22
C ASP A 368 -1.79 -19.21 -17.93
N CYS A 369 -1.04 -18.41 -18.67
CA CYS A 369 -1.55 -17.24 -19.38
C CYS A 369 -1.18 -17.30 -20.87
N ALA A 370 -1.91 -16.60 -21.71
CA ALA A 370 -1.67 -16.54 -23.16
C ALA A 370 -1.02 -15.22 -23.61
N VAL A 371 -1.17 -14.15 -22.84
CA VAL A 371 -0.59 -12.84 -23.12
C VAL A 371 -0.34 -12.07 -21.84
N ALA A 372 0.73 -11.30 -21.80
CA ALA A 372 1.06 -10.37 -20.72
C ALA A 372 1.21 -8.94 -21.26
N PHE A 373 0.85 -7.98 -20.42
CA PHE A 373 1.02 -6.56 -20.68
C PHE A 373 1.85 -5.94 -19.54
N ALA A 374 3.07 -5.55 -19.84
CA ALA A 374 3.92 -4.78 -18.95
C ALA A 374 3.56 -3.30 -19.10
N MET A 375 3.16 -2.67 -18.00
CA MET A 375 2.69 -1.28 -17.99
C MET A 375 3.81 -0.32 -17.60
N TYR A 376 3.76 0.91 -18.12
CA TYR A 376 4.54 1.99 -17.53
C TYR A 376 3.96 2.33 -16.14
N PRO A 377 4.80 2.56 -15.12
CA PRO A 377 4.31 2.88 -13.78
C PRO A 377 3.46 4.16 -13.77
N THR A 378 2.31 4.10 -13.13
CA THR A 378 1.51 5.31 -12.86
C THR A 378 2.32 6.26 -11.97
N SER A 379 2.37 7.53 -12.32
CA SER A 379 3.08 8.54 -11.54
C SER A 379 2.30 8.99 -10.30
N ILE A 380 3.00 9.50 -9.29
CA ILE A 380 2.36 10.11 -8.10
C ILE A 380 1.50 11.33 -8.49
N ALA A 381 1.89 12.06 -9.53
CA ALA A 381 1.13 13.19 -10.04
C ALA A 381 -0.22 12.76 -10.64
N GLU A 382 -0.26 11.64 -11.37
CA GLU A 382 -1.50 11.07 -11.91
C GLU A 382 -2.41 10.58 -10.78
N LEU A 383 -1.86 9.92 -9.76
CA LEU A 383 -2.62 9.52 -8.58
C LEU A 383 -3.26 10.74 -7.91
N PHE A 384 -2.48 11.80 -7.67
CA PHE A 384 -2.98 13.01 -7.05
C PHE A 384 -4.05 13.70 -7.91
N ALA A 385 -3.88 13.75 -9.23
CA ALA A 385 -4.86 14.34 -10.13
C ALA A 385 -6.21 13.61 -10.07
N VAL A 386 -6.20 12.27 -10.05
CA VAL A 386 -7.42 11.46 -9.91
C VAL A 386 -8.08 11.70 -8.55
N ALA A 387 -7.30 11.67 -7.46
CA ALA A 387 -7.81 11.86 -6.11
C ALA A 387 -8.32 13.30 -5.87
N ASP A 388 -7.66 14.32 -6.44
CA ASP A 388 -8.09 15.72 -6.38
C ASP A 388 -9.41 15.96 -7.11
N ALA A 389 -9.63 15.25 -8.21
CA ALA A 389 -10.90 15.27 -8.93
C ALA A 389 -12.04 14.51 -8.20
N GLY A 390 -11.75 13.86 -7.07
CA GLY A 390 -12.71 13.03 -6.34
C GLY A 390 -13.08 11.74 -7.08
N LEU A 391 -12.24 11.32 -8.03
CA LEU A 391 -12.43 10.15 -8.86
C LEU A 391 -11.63 8.95 -8.33
N LEU A 392 -11.85 7.78 -8.93
CA LEU A 392 -11.18 6.54 -8.55
C LEU A 392 -10.43 5.96 -9.73
N MET A 393 -9.26 5.41 -9.44
CA MET A 393 -8.46 4.68 -10.43
C MET A 393 -9.09 3.31 -10.74
N PRO A 394 -8.82 2.76 -11.94
CA PRO A 394 -9.05 1.34 -12.19
C PRO A 394 -8.36 0.46 -11.16
N PRO A 395 -8.84 -0.77 -10.91
CA PRO A 395 -8.23 -1.65 -9.93
C PRO A 395 -6.78 -1.96 -10.31
N LYS A 396 -5.91 -2.03 -9.30
CA LYS A 396 -4.52 -2.43 -9.49
C LYS A 396 -3.75 -1.50 -10.45
N SER A 397 -3.90 -0.19 -10.23
CA SER A 397 -3.20 0.86 -11.00
C SER A 397 -1.88 1.30 -10.36
N THR A 398 -1.72 1.09 -9.05
CA THR A 398 -0.55 1.53 -8.29
C THR A 398 0.03 0.39 -7.46
N TRP A 399 1.36 0.31 -7.40
CA TRP A 399 2.09 -0.62 -6.54
C TRP A 399 3.22 0.14 -5.85
N PHE A 400 3.03 0.45 -4.56
CA PHE A 400 4.04 1.16 -3.77
C PHE A 400 5.05 0.18 -3.17
N GLU A 401 6.34 0.49 -3.35
CA GLU A 401 7.47 -0.18 -2.70
C GLU A 401 8.45 0.86 -2.14
N PRO A 402 9.18 0.50 -1.06
CA PRO A 402 9.02 -0.70 -0.23
C PRO A 402 7.75 -0.66 0.63
N LYS A 403 7.23 -1.85 0.98
CA LYS A 403 6.07 -1.97 1.87
C LYS A 403 6.41 -1.59 3.31
N LEU A 404 5.52 -0.84 3.95
CA LEU A 404 5.63 -0.55 5.39
C LEU A 404 5.50 -1.85 6.19
N ARG A 405 6.27 -1.97 7.27
CA ARG A 405 6.16 -3.12 8.17
C ARG A 405 5.10 -2.89 9.24
N SER A 406 4.30 -3.92 9.50
CA SER A 406 3.47 -4.02 10.72
C SER A 406 4.36 -4.34 11.92
N GLY A 407 3.91 -3.96 13.11
CA GLY A 407 4.57 -4.30 14.38
C GLY A 407 5.71 -3.38 14.80
N LEU A 408 6.08 -2.38 14.01
CA LEU A 408 7.05 -1.35 14.44
C LEU A 408 6.39 -0.21 15.23
N PHE A 409 5.14 0.06 14.94
CA PHE A 409 4.29 1.05 15.61
C PHE A 409 2.92 0.44 15.83
N ILE A 410 2.38 0.60 17.02
CA ILE A 410 1.03 0.17 17.39
C ILE A 410 0.40 1.35 18.12
N HIS A 411 -0.82 1.68 17.75
CA HIS A 411 -1.62 2.74 18.33
C HIS A 411 -2.80 2.13 19.07
N GLU A 412 -2.83 2.23 20.40
CA GLU A 412 -3.98 1.85 21.24
C GLU A 412 -5.09 2.89 21.09
N ILE A 413 -6.38 2.44 21.01
CA ILE A 413 -7.53 3.32 20.73
C ILE A 413 -8.64 3.25 21.78
#